data_31639bb7c02defb888b47aed930bde18
#
_entry.id   31639bb7c02defb888b47aed930bde18
#
_cell.length_a   1.000
_cell.length_b   1.000
_cell.length_c   1.000
_cell.angle_alpha   90.00
_cell.angle_beta   90.00
_cell.angle_gamma   90.00
#
_symmetry.space_group_name_H-M   'P 1'
#
loop_
_entity.id
_entity.type
_entity.pdbx_description
1 polymer ?
#
loop_
_entity_poly.entity_id
_entity_poly.type
_entity_poly.pdbx_seq_one_letter_code
_entity_poly.pdbx_strand_id
1 'polypeptide(L)'
;IKHINGHWYLYERMSVYNPKTKKMKKKSGKCLGKITQEGFIASQIKVDPKAYEDIEVKEIGLSSFLYNRNRKVIEKLERLFPDIYREIFTIAAIRLGYNPRFKRISESYDTSILSELFPNLKLESSDITSLLKTIGKRSSAIKEFMKEGTDSLSSYMVFDGHRIISDSNNLEMASIGYDSKGRHKSQVNLVYAFSVSGERCFPYYYKQFSGDVPDITAFSSLIDEAAIKKEDLTILADKGFSSEDNFSLIEETGFKYIVPLKRNAEDSKENIPALMSEYDNSFTYNSRAILHKQVKKDGYMIHIFQDSVLLADELSDITLRMEKKNKTIELMIEKEQGRIAKGKKRRLTDEELENLKPISFKECLEDKASMGTITLRTNNLSLNGSQVYNLYKRREAIEDFFKSYDNSLDFSSSYMRNRYSEEAWLFFNHLSAIMAFDILDEIY
;
A
#
# COMPACT_ATOMS: atom_id res chain seq x y z
N ILE A 1 -28.98 -58.17 9.63
CA ILE A 1 -27.74 -58.19 8.85
C ILE A 1 -28.06 -58.76 7.47
N LYS A 2 -27.45 -58.23 6.43
CA LYS A 2 -27.53 -58.78 5.06
C LYS A 2 -26.14 -58.97 4.48
N HIS A 3 -25.96 -60.05 3.70
CA HIS A 3 -24.75 -60.29 2.93
C HIS A 3 -24.99 -59.88 1.47
N ILE A 4 -24.22 -58.91 0.97
CA ILE A 4 -24.38 -58.36 -0.38
C ILE A 4 -22.99 -58.21 -0.98
N ASN A 5 -22.75 -58.83 -2.14
CA ASN A 5 -21.48 -58.75 -2.88
C ASN A 5 -20.23 -59.02 -2.01
N GLY A 6 -20.26 -60.08 -1.18
CA GLY A 6 -19.13 -60.47 -0.34
C GLY A 6 -18.97 -59.67 0.95
N HIS A 7 -19.86 -58.73 1.25
CA HIS A 7 -19.81 -57.90 2.43
C HIS A 7 -21.06 -57.98 3.29
N TRP A 8 -20.88 -57.83 4.60
CA TRP A 8 -21.98 -57.84 5.57
C TRP A 8 -22.41 -56.41 5.91
N TYR A 9 -23.74 -56.16 5.86
CA TYR A 9 -24.34 -54.86 6.16
C TYR A 9 -25.41 -54.99 7.23
N LEU A 10 -25.44 -54.00 8.16
CA LEU A 10 -26.47 -53.88 9.17
C LEU A 10 -27.58 -52.94 8.67
N TYR A 11 -28.83 -53.42 8.78
CA TYR A 11 -30.02 -52.66 8.41
C TYR A 11 -30.97 -52.54 9.58
N GLU A 12 -31.73 -51.43 9.64
CA GLU A 12 -32.88 -51.32 10.50
C GLU A 12 -33.91 -52.40 10.15
N ARG A 13 -34.60 -52.89 11.17
CA ARG A 13 -35.69 -53.86 11.00
C ARG A 13 -37.02 -53.17 11.22
N MET A 14 -37.78 -53.02 10.15
CA MET A 14 -39.12 -52.41 10.18
C MET A 14 -40.17 -53.50 10.01
N SER A 15 -41.29 -53.38 10.73
CA SER A 15 -42.47 -54.23 10.54
C SER A 15 -43.61 -53.36 9.99
N VAL A 16 -44.06 -53.71 8.80
CA VAL A 16 -45.13 -52.98 8.11
C VAL A 16 -46.35 -53.86 8.03
N TYR A 17 -47.49 -53.36 8.50
CA TYR A 17 -48.76 -54.04 8.39
C TYR A 17 -49.29 -53.94 6.98
N ASN A 18 -49.71 -55.14 6.40
CA ASN A 18 -50.32 -55.14 5.09
C ASN A 18 -51.86 -55.31 5.28
N PRO A 19 -52.67 -54.28 5.01
CA PRO A 19 -54.12 -54.34 5.22
C PRO A 19 -54.85 -55.34 4.34
N LYS A 20 -54.30 -55.69 3.14
CA LYS A 20 -54.93 -56.66 2.24
C LYS A 20 -54.78 -58.07 2.74
N THR A 21 -53.66 -58.44 3.37
CA THR A 21 -53.37 -59.77 3.83
C THR A 21 -53.55 -59.97 5.35
N LYS A 22 -53.88 -58.86 6.04
CA LYS A 22 -54.04 -58.81 7.52
C LYS A 22 -52.80 -59.36 8.25
N LYS A 23 -51.61 -59.31 7.65
CA LYS A 23 -50.36 -59.84 8.22
C LYS A 23 -49.27 -58.77 8.32
N MET A 24 -48.42 -58.87 9.35
CA MET A 24 -47.21 -58.04 9.49
C MET A 24 -46.12 -58.59 8.59
N LYS A 25 -45.56 -57.77 7.74
CA LYS A 25 -44.41 -58.08 6.88
C LYS A 25 -43.17 -57.35 7.39
N LYS A 26 -42.10 -58.13 7.63
CA LYS A 26 -40.79 -57.54 8.00
C LYS A 26 -40.16 -56.98 6.75
N LYS A 27 -39.77 -55.69 6.80
CA LYS A 27 -38.98 -55.04 5.76
C LYS A 27 -37.65 -54.55 6.37
N SER A 28 -36.63 -54.48 5.53
CA SER A 28 -35.39 -53.81 5.89
C SER A 28 -35.60 -52.31 5.75
N GLY A 29 -35.27 -51.58 6.78
CA GLY A 29 -35.21 -50.11 6.75
C GLY A 29 -33.86 -49.59 6.24
N LYS A 30 -33.38 -48.54 6.83
CA LYS A 30 -32.13 -47.84 6.47
C LYS A 30 -30.90 -48.74 6.72
N CYS A 31 -29.91 -48.70 5.82
CA CYS A 31 -28.61 -49.31 6.06
C CYS A 31 -27.86 -48.51 7.14
N LEU A 32 -27.49 -49.16 8.21
CA LEU A 32 -26.79 -48.53 9.35
C LEU A 32 -25.28 -48.55 9.16
N GLY A 33 -24.74 -49.49 8.38
CA GLY A 33 -23.32 -49.56 8.13
C GLY A 33 -22.85 -50.93 7.65
N LYS A 34 -21.54 -51.09 7.51
CA LYS A 34 -20.83 -52.27 7.07
C LYS A 34 -20.20 -53.00 8.28
N ILE A 35 -20.28 -54.33 8.30
CA ILE A 35 -19.59 -55.14 9.30
C ILE A 35 -18.34 -55.71 8.64
N THR A 36 -17.18 -55.45 9.21
CA THR A 36 -15.87 -55.94 8.77
C THR A 36 -15.26 -56.85 9.85
N GLN A 37 -14.14 -57.49 9.56
CA GLN A 37 -13.39 -58.26 10.55
C GLN A 37 -12.88 -57.41 11.72
N GLU A 38 -12.67 -56.11 11.49
CA GLU A 38 -12.19 -55.13 12.47
C GLU A 38 -13.33 -54.49 13.29
N GLY A 39 -14.59 -54.76 12.94
CA GLY A 39 -15.75 -54.23 13.63
C GLY A 39 -16.81 -53.60 12.72
N PHE A 40 -17.72 -52.86 13.34
CA PHE A 40 -18.82 -52.15 12.65
C PHE A 40 -18.37 -50.75 12.19
N ILE A 41 -18.54 -50.51 10.90
CA ILE A 41 -18.31 -49.18 10.30
C ILE A 41 -19.68 -48.59 9.96
N ALA A 42 -20.07 -47.53 10.67
CA ALA A 42 -21.34 -46.84 10.42
C ALA A 42 -21.41 -46.34 8.97
N SER A 43 -22.58 -46.45 8.34
CA SER A 43 -22.77 -45.80 7.05
C SER A 43 -22.68 -44.30 7.24
N GLN A 44 -21.88 -43.63 6.40
CA GLN A 44 -21.91 -42.17 6.35
C GLN A 44 -23.35 -41.72 6.12
N ILE A 45 -23.85 -40.84 6.95
CA ILE A 45 -25.16 -40.21 6.75
C ILE A 45 -25.06 -39.50 5.41
N LYS A 46 -25.74 -40.01 4.38
CA LYS A 46 -25.96 -39.23 3.17
C LYS A 46 -26.91 -38.13 3.58
N VAL A 47 -26.36 -36.98 3.90
CA VAL A 47 -27.15 -35.78 4.16
C VAL A 47 -27.82 -35.44 2.83
N ASP A 48 -29.12 -35.27 2.86
CA ASP A 48 -29.87 -34.81 1.69
C ASP A 48 -29.26 -33.45 1.24
N PRO A 49 -28.83 -33.32 -0.03
CA PRO A 49 -28.34 -32.02 -0.51
C PRO A 49 -29.32 -30.89 -0.23
N LYS A 50 -30.62 -31.14 -0.24
CA LYS A 50 -31.65 -30.17 0.12
C LYS A 50 -31.60 -29.69 1.58
N ALA A 51 -31.03 -30.50 2.49
CA ALA A 51 -30.84 -30.05 3.89
C ALA A 51 -29.80 -28.96 4.05
N TYR A 52 -29.05 -28.65 2.99
CA TYR A 52 -28.04 -27.56 2.97
C TYR A 52 -28.51 -26.35 2.17
N GLU A 53 -29.68 -26.39 1.50
CA GLU A 53 -30.19 -25.25 0.72
C GLU A 53 -30.50 -24.04 1.61
N ASP A 54 -30.76 -24.25 2.91
CA ASP A 54 -31.05 -23.21 3.87
C ASP A 54 -29.88 -22.87 4.81
N ILE A 55 -28.66 -23.40 4.56
CA ILE A 55 -27.49 -23.09 5.39
C ILE A 55 -26.80 -21.85 4.84
N GLU A 56 -26.93 -20.75 5.54
CA GLU A 56 -26.14 -19.55 5.31
C GLU A 56 -24.82 -19.65 6.09
N VAL A 57 -23.70 -19.38 5.40
CA VAL A 57 -22.38 -19.28 6.00
C VAL A 57 -21.93 -17.84 5.90
N LYS A 58 -21.68 -17.21 7.05
CA LYS A 58 -21.23 -15.83 7.13
C LYS A 58 -19.87 -15.72 7.76
N GLU A 59 -19.05 -14.85 7.22
CA GLU A 59 -17.82 -14.41 7.84
C GLU A 59 -18.17 -13.49 8.99
N ILE A 60 -17.62 -13.74 10.18
CA ILE A 60 -17.89 -12.98 11.40
C ILE A 60 -16.63 -12.28 11.90
N GLY A 61 -15.47 -12.94 11.81
CA GLY A 61 -14.25 -12.53 12.50
C GLY A 61 -13.77 -11.13 12.16
N LEU A 62 -13.32 -10.94 10.94
CA LEU A 62 -12.75 -9.66 10.48
C LEU A 62 -13.81 -8.54 10.43
N SER A 63 -14.99 -8.85 9.89
CA SER A 63 -16.07 -7.87 9.76
C SER A 63 -16.55 -7.35 11.12
N SER A 64 -16.72 -8.23 12.13
CA SER A 64 -17.07 -7.82 13.50
C SER A 64 -15.94 -7.03 14.15
N PHE A 65 -14.69 -7.44 13.95
CA PHE A 65 -13.53 -6.73 14.47
C PHE A 65 -13.47 -5.31 13.92
N LEU A 66 -13.55 -5.14 12.59
CA LEU A 66 -13.55 -3.81 11.95
C LEU A 66 -14.73 -2.95 12.45
N TYR A 67 -15.93 -3.50 12.53
CA TYR A 67 -17.11 -2.79 13.02
C TYR A 67 -16.95 -2.32 14.47
N ASN A 68 -16.48 -3.19 15.37
CA ASN A 68 -16.33 -2.85 16.79
C ASN A 68 -15.20 -1.85 17.02
N ARG A 69 -14.09 -2.01 16.31
CA ARG A 69 -12.91 -1.15 16.44
C ARG A 69 -13.18 0.27 15.91
N ASN A 70 -13.92 0.39 14.83
CA ASN A 70 -14.10 1.66 14.12
C ASN A 70 -15.41 2.39 14.48
N ARG A 71 -15.90 2.27 15.72
CA ARG A 71 -17.14 2.95 16.17
C ARG A 71 -17.09 4.46 15.99
N LYS A 72 -15.96 5.10 16.30
CA LYS A 72 -15.78 6.54 16.14
C LYS A 72 -15.82 6.95 14.65
N VAL A 73 -15.29 6.13 13.76
CA VAL A 73 -15.37 6.36 12.30
C VAL A 73 -16.83 6.26 11.84
N ILE A 74 -17.58 5.26 12.33
CA ILE A 74 -19.00 5.08 12.01
C ILE A 74 -19.81 6.28 12.48
N GLU A 75 -19.66 6.72 13.74
CA GLU A 75 -20.35 7.90 14.30
C GLU A 75 -20.07 9.17 13.50
N LYS A 76 -18.81 9.36 13.09
CA LYS A 76 -18.41 10.47 12.24
C LYS A 76 -19.03 10.41 10.85
N LEU A 77 -19.07 9.23 10.24
CA LEU A 77 -19.75 9.00 8.97
C LEU A 77 -21.26 9.23 9.09
N GLU A 78 -21.89 8.75 10.17
CA GLU A 78 -23.32 8.95 10.41
C GLU A 78 -23.69 10.43 10.50
N ARG A 79 -22.87 11.24 11.14
CA ARG A 79 -23.10 12.68 11.25
C ARG A 79 -22.94 13.41 9.91
N LEU A 80 -21.93 13.04 9.11
CA LEU A 80 -21.61 13.72 7.85
C LEU A 80 -22.37 13.17 6.63
N PHE A 81 -22.76 11.89 6.69
CA PHE A 81 -23.45 11.16 5.62
C PHE A 81 -24.64 10.36 6.16
N PRO A 82 -25.62 11.00 6.84
CA PRO A 82 -26.64 10.31 7.63
C PRO A 82 -27.48 9.32 6.82
N ASP A 83 -27.62 9.54 5.54
CA ASP A 83 -28.45 8.74 4.62
C ASP A 83 -27.68 7.55 3.97
N ILE A 84 -26.34 7.54 4.00
CA ILE A 84 -25.52 6.56 3.28
C ILE A 84 -24.27 6.08 4.06
N TYR A 85 -24.17 6.41 5.36
CA TYR A 85 -22.97 6.05 6.16
C TYR A 85 -22.75 4.54 6.27
N ARG A 86 -23.84 3.78 6.30
CA ARG A 86 -23.80 2.32 6.40
C ARG A 86 -23.16 1.70 5.16
N GLU A 87 -23.59 2.15 4.00
CA GLU A 87 -23.01 1.76 2.71
C GLU A 87 -21.52 2.14 2.65
N ILE A 88 -21.18 3.38 3.06
CA ILE A 88 -19.79 3.87 3.04
C ILE A 88 -18.91 2.98 3.91
N PHE A 89 -19.29 2.76 5.17
CA PHE A 89 -18.52 1.93 6.08
C PHE A 89 -18.42 0.48 5.57
N THR A 90 -19.54 -0.11 5.15
CA THR A 90 -19.60 -1.50 4.66
C THR A 90 -18.67 -1.70 3.46
N ILE A 91 -18.71 -0.81 2.48
CA ILE A 91 -17.84 -0.89 1.30
C ILE A 91 -16.36 -0.77 1.69
N ALA A 92 -16.01 0.19 2.55
CA ALA A 92 -14.63 0.38 2.99
C ALA A 92 -14.10 -0.84 3.76
N ALA A 93 -14.90 -1.40 4.67
CA ALA A 93 -14.55 -2.59 5.44
C ALA A 93 -14.39 -3.85 4.55
N ILE A 94 -15.30 -4.07 3.61
CA ILE A 94 -15.23 -5.19 2.66
C ILE A 94 -14.01 -5.04 1.75
N ARG A 95 -13.72 -3.84 1.27
CA ARG A 95 -12.54 -3.61 0.45
C ARG A 95 -11.25 -3.86 1.22
N LEU A 96 -11.16 -3.40 2.44
CA LEU A 96 -10.00 -3.68 3.29
C LEU A 96 -9.80 -5.17 3.53
N GLY A 97 -10.88 -5.90 3.82
CA GLY A 97 -10.80 -7.32 4.18
C GLY A 97 -10.59 -8.28 3.01
N TYR A 98 -11.21 -8.01 1.85
CA TYR A 98 -11.31 -8.98 0.74
C TYR A 98 -10.90 -8.43 -0.61
N ASN A 99 -10.73 -7.12 -0.73
CA ASN A 99 -10.43 -6.40 -1.97
C ASN A 99 -11.26 -6.86 -3.20
N PRO A 100 -12.58 -7.01 -3.10
CA PRO A 100 -13.37 -7.31 -4.27
C PRO A 100 -13.43 -6.10 -5.19
N ARG A 101 -13.58 -6.34 -6.49
CA ARG A 101 -13.97 -5.26 -7.40
C ARG A 101 -15.33 -4.71 -7.00
N PHE A 102 -15.58 -3.42 -7.20
CA PHE A 102 -16.84 -2.76 -6.80
C PHE A 102 -18.10 -3.50 -7.28
N LYS A 103 -18.08 -4.11 -8.45
CA LYS A 103 -19.20 -4.89 -8.99
C LYS A 103 -19.50 -6.19 -8.22
N ARG A 104 -18.65 -6.61 -7.29
CA ARG A 104 -18.79 -7.83 -6.48
C ARG A 104 -18.92 -7.54 -4.99
N ILE A 105 -19.14 -6.30 -4.62
CA ILE A 105 -19.30 -5.92 -3.20
C ILE A 105 -20.54 -6.60 -2.59
N SER A 106 -21.65 -6.71 -3.35
CA SER A 106 -22.86 -7.39 -2.87
C SER A 106 -22.58 -8.83 -2.45
N GLU A 107 -21.82 -9.60 -3.23
CA GLU A 107 -21.48 -10.99 -2.91
C GLU A 107 -20.73 -11.09 -1.55
N SER A 108 -19.76 -10.20 -1.30
CA SER A 108 -19.01 -10.15 -0.05
C SER A 108 -19.85 -9.63 1.12
N TYR A 109 -20.78 -8.72 0.88
CA TYR A 109 -21.70 -8.22 1.88
C TYR A 109 -22.65 -9.33 2.33
N ASP A 110 -23.28 -10.05 1.41
CA ASP A 110 -24.24 -11.11 1.71
C ASP A 110 -23.60 -12.27 2.52
N THR A 111 -22.31 -12.53 2.30
CA THR A 111 -21.55 -13.57 3.00
C THR A 111 -20.84 -13.09 4.27
N SER A 112 -21.00 -11.84 4.66
CA SER A 112 -20.41 -11.26 5.90
C SER A 112 -21.48 -10.94 6.94
N ILE A 113 -21.06 -10.83 8.21
CA ILE A 113 -21.92 -10.37 9.30
C ILE A 113 -22.42 -8.93 9.10
N LEU A 114 -21.79 -8.16 8.21
CA LEU A 114 -22.23 -6.78 7.91
C LEU A 114 -23.64 -6.75 7.33
N SER A 115 -24.10 -7.82 6.67
CA SER A 115 -25.47 -7.95 6.19
C SER A 115 -26.52 -8.05 7.33
N GLU A 116 -26.09 -8.49 8.51
CA GLU A 116 -26.94 -8.51 9.71
C GLU A 116 -26.82 -7.22 10.53
N LEU A 117 -25.59 -6.67 10.63
CA LEU A 117 -25.35 -5.39 11.33
C LEU A 117 -25.98 -4.20 10.63
N PHE A 118 -25.98 -4.21 9.32
CA PHE A 118 -26.57 -3.19 8.46
C PHE A 118 -27.47 -3.85 7.39
N PRO A 119 -28.66 -4.31 7.75
CA PRO A 119 -29.53 -5.07 6.83
C PRO A 119 -30.07 -4.22 5.67
N ASN A 120 -30.35 -4.89 4.56
CA ASN A 120 -31.03 -4.32 3.40
C ASN A 120 -30.28 -3.21 2.65
N LEU A 121 -28.94 -3.20 2.71
CA LEU A 121 -28.16 -2.28 1.91
C LEU A 121 -28.26 -2.65 0.42
N LYS A 122 -28.39 -1.62 -0.43
CA LYS A 122 -28.38 -1.77 -1.88
C LYS A 122 -26.97 -1.63 -2.42
N LEU A 123 -26.28 -2.74 -2.66
CA LEU A 123 -24.89 -2.79 -3.05
C LEU A 123 -24.66 -3.51 -4.39
N GLU A 124 -25.69 -3.57 -5.22
CA GLU A 124 -25.56 -4.04 -6.59
C GLU A 124 -24.72 -3.07 -7.43
N SER A 125 -24.17 -3.54 -8.53
CA SER A 125 -23.23 -2.75 -9.37
C SER A 125 -23.79 -1.40 -9.83
N SER A 126 -25.10 -1.34 -10.11
CA SER A 126 -25.82 -0.09 -10.46
C SER A 126 -25.93 0.87 -9.29
N ASP A 127 -26.24 0.33 -8.09
CA ASP A 127 -26.38 1.11 -6.86
C ASP A 127 -25.05 1.72 -6.45
N ILE A 128 -23.98 0.92 -6.49
CA ILE A 128 -22.62 1.39 -6.21
C ILE A 128 -22.20 2.49 -7.19
N THR A 129 -22.52 2.37 -8.47
CA THR A 129 -22.21 3.42 -9.46
C THR A 129 -22.91 4.74 -9.11
N SER A 130 -24.15 4.67 -8.65
CA SER A 130 -24.92 5.83 -8.21
C SER A 130 -24.39 6.40 -6.88
N LEU A 131 -24.06 5.52 -5.95
CA LEU A 131 -23.49 5.85 -4.66
C LEU A 131 -22.15 6.58 -4.78
N LEU A 132 -21.23 6.08 -5.62
CA LEU A 132 -19.95 6.74 -5.90
C LEU A 132 -20.14 8.19 -6.35
N LYS A 133 -21.07 8.44 -7.28
CA LYS A 133 -21.38 9.80 -7.72
C LYS A 133 -21.98 10.66 -6.60
N THR A 134 -22.84 10.08 -5.78
CA THR A 134 -23.47 10.78 -4.66
C THR A 134 -22.48 11.20 -3.60
N ILE A 135 -21.55 10.29 -3.22
CA ILE A 135 -20.49 10.57 -2.25
C ILE A 135 -19.55 11.66 -2.80
N GLY A 136 -19.04 11.49 -4.01
CA GLY A 136 -18.09 12.45 -4.58
C GLY A 136 -18.66 13.85 -4.84
N LYS A 137 -19.99 13.99 -5.01
CA LYS A 137 -20.64 15.30 -5.02
C LYS A 137 -20.65 15.99 -3.66
N ARG A 138 -20.47 15.25 -2.57
CA ARG A 138 -20.38 15.76 -1.20
C ARG A 138 -18.95 16.02 -0.75
N SER A 139 -18.13 16.57 -1.64
CA SER A 139 -16.69 16.83 -1.37
C SER A 139 -16.47 17.67 -0.11
N SER A 140 -17.38 18.57 0.24
CA SER A 140 -17.32 19.32 1.51
C SER A 140 -17.41 18.41 2.73
N ALA A 141 -18.28 17.42 2.73
CA ALA A 141 -18.41 16.46 3.82
C ALA A 141 -17.19 15.51 3.89
N ILE A 142 -16.62 15.12 2.75
CA ILE A 142 -15.36 14.37 2.70
C ILE A 142 -14.22 15.19 3.34
N LYS A 143 -14.08 16.46 2.96
CA LYS A 143 -13.07 17.36 3.52
C LYS A 143 -13.27 17.58 5.02
N GLU A 144 -14.50 17.76 5.47
CA GLU A 144 -14.83 17.90 6.89
C GLU A 144 -14.50 16.61 7.64
N PHE A 145 -14.81 15.44 7.08
CA PHE A 145 -14.39 14.16 7.65
C PHE A 145 -12.88 14.10 7.86
N MET A 146 -12.07 14.47 6.88
CA MET A 146 -10.62 14.45 7.03
C MET A 146 -10.09 15.49 8.02
N LYS A 147 -10.67 16.69 8.07
CA LYS A 147 -10.23 17.75 9.00
C LYS A 147 -10.53 17.49 10.47
N GLU A 148 -11.49 16.67 10.78
CA GLU A 148 -11.79 16.32 12.16
C GLU A 148 -10.68 15.49 12.79
N GLY A 149 -10.18 15.94 13.90
CA GLY A 149 -9.00 15.37 14.58
C GLY A 149 -7.74 16.23 14.41
N THR A 150 -7.86 17.43 13.81
CA THR A 150 -6.75 18.39 13.68
C THR A 150 -6.09 18.70 15.04
N ASP A 151 -6.87 18.74 16.12
CA ASP A 151 -6.36 18.99 17.47
C ASP A 151 -5.45 17.88 18.02
N SER A 152 -5.56 16.68 17.47
CA SER A 152 -4.75 15.51 17.83
C SER A 152 -3.51 15.32 16.94
N LEU A 153 -3.28 16.20 15.96
CA LEU A 153 -2.14 16.09 15.07
C LEU A 153 -0.82 16.19 15.83
N SER A 154 0.11 15.35 15.45
CA SER A 154 1.50 15.43 15.89
C SER A 154 2.19 16.71 15.41
N SER A 155 3.31 17.04 16.04
CA SER A 155 4.20 18.11 15.55
C SER A 155 4.99 17.70 14.29
N TYR A 156 4.79 16.49 13.78
CA TYR A 156 5.47 15.98 12.60
C TYR A 156 4.47 15.46 11.58
N MET A 157 4.64 15.88 10.32
CA MET A 157 3.83 15.36 9.20
C MET A 157 4.71 14.97 8.03
N VAL A 158 4.39 13.81 7.43
CA VAL A 158 4.98 13.39 6.16
C VAL A 158 4.03 13.74 5.03
N PHE A 159 4.59 14.33 3.98
CA PHE A 159 3.91 14.55 2.71
C PHE A 159 4.54 13.66 1.65
N ASP A 160 3.70 12.89 0.97
CA ASP A 160 4.15 12.03 -0.12
C ASP A 160 3.19 12.08 -1.30
N GLY A 161 3.75 12.09 -2.50
CA GLY A 161 3.00 12.09 -3.76
C GLY A 161 2.82 10.66 -4.30
N HIS A 162 1.59 10.31 -4.66
CA HIS A 162 1.27 9.04 -5.29
C HIS A 162 0.66 9.26 -6.68
N ARG A 163 1.12 8.49 -7.68
CA ARG A 163 0.67 8.59 -9.07
C ARG A 163 -0.33 7.48 -9.38
N ILE A 164 -1.57 7.86 -9.64
CA ILE A 164 -2.65 6.93 -9.98
C ILE A 164 -2.83 6.94 -11.50
N ILE A 165 -2.53 5.81 -12.14
CA ILE A 165 -2.71 5.66 -13.59
C ILE A 165 -4.20 5.59 -13.90
N SER A 166 -4.63 6.31 -14.94
CA SER A 166 -5.99 6.28 -15.43
C SER A 166 -6.01 6.13 -16.95
N ASP A 167 -6.63 5.07 -17.41
CA ASP A 167 -6.88 4.85 -18.85
C ASP A 167 -8.22 5.48 -19.30
N SER A 168 -8.86 6.29 -18.44
CA SER A 168 -10.14 6.93 -18.72
C SER A 168 -9.96 8.20 -19.54
N ASN A 169 -10.52 8.22 -20.73
CA ASN A 169 -10.57 9.43 -21.58
C ASN A 169 -11.57 10.49 -21.07
N ASN A 170 -12.39 10.17 -20.06
CA ASN A 170 -13.43 11.03 -19.54
C ASN A 170 -13.11 11.64 -18.17
N LEU A 171 -11.94 11.34 -17.61
CA LEU A 171 -11.51 11.89 -16.34
C LEU A 171 -10.72 13.17 -16.58
N GLU A 172 -11.32 14.31 -16.33
CA GLU A 172 -10.76 15.66 -16.60
C GLU A 172 -9.41 15.91 -15.89
N MET A 173 -9.20 15.27 -14.74
CA MET A 173 -7.97 15.41 -13.96
C MET A 173 -6.85 14.48 -14.41
N ALA A 174 -7.12 13.51 -15.30
CA ALA A 174 -6.11 12.63 -15.83
C ALA A 174 -5.34 13.33 -16.95
N SER A 175 -4.10 13.69 -16.66
CA SER A 175 -3.18 14.32 -17.61
C SER A 175 -1.95 13.46 -17.83
N ILE A 176 -1.30 13.65 -18.99
CA ILE A 176 -0.04 12.96 -19.27
C ILE A 176 1.03 13.53 -18.33
N GLY A 177 1.56 12.71 -17.45
CA GLY A 177 2.60 13.06 -16.51
C GLY A 177 3.79 12.11 -16.59
N TYR A 178 4.87 12.48 -15.94
CA TYR A 178 6.08 11.67 -15.83
C TYR A 178 5.90 10.63 -14.72
N ASP A 179 6.16 9.36 -15.01
CA ASP A 179 6.29 8.32 -14.00
C ASP A 179 7.77 8.05 -13.65
N SER A 180 8.04 7.45 -12.50
CA SER A 180 9.39 7.10 -12.05
C SER A 180 10.14 6.14 -13.00
N LYS A 181 9.44 5.50 -13.93
CA LYS A 181 9.98 4.60 -14.94
C LYS A 181 10.17 5.29 -16.30
N GLY A 182 9.98 6.62 -16.38
CA GLY A 182 10.14 7.43 -17.57
C GLY A 182 9.04 7.22 -18.63
N ARG A 183 7.89 6.66 -18.24
CA ARG A 183 6.78 6.42 -19.16
C ARG A 183 5.78 7.57 -19.05
N HIS A 184 5.38 8.12 -20.17
CA HIS A 184 4.33 9.13 -20.24
C HIS A 184 2.97 8.44 -20.27
N LYS A 185 2.28 8.41 -19.12
CA LYS A 185 0.94 7.85 -18.99
C LYS A 185 -0.04 8.90 -18.51
N SER A 186 -1.30 8.74 -18.91
CA SER A 186 -2.40 9.50 -18.31
C SER A 186 -2.54 9.09 -16.85
N GLN A 187 -2.50 10.06 -15.94
CA GLN A 187 -2.47 9.83 -14.50
C GLN A 187 -3.10 10.99 -13.73
N VAL A 188 -3.51 10.71 -12.51
CA VAL A 188 -3.89 11.70 -11.49
C VAL A 188 -2.77 11.75 -10.46
N ASN A 189 -2.39 12.95 -10.03
CA ASN A 189 -1.46 13.12 -8.92
C ASN A 189 -2.24 13.22 -7.61
N LEU A 190 -1.95 12.34 -6.66
CA LEU A 190 -2.50 12.35 -5.32
C LEU A 190 -1.41 12.73 -4.33
N VAL A 191 -1.61 13.80 -3.58
CA VAL A 191 -0.71 14.14 -2.46
C VAL A 191 -1.41 13.78 -1.15
N TYR A 192 -0.69 13.05 -0.33
CA TYR A 192 -1.16 12.55 0.95
C TYR A 192 -0.37 13.17 2.10
N ALA A 193 -1.07 13.52 3.18
CA ALA A 193 -0.49 13.99 4.41
C ALA A 193 -0.72 12.96 5.52
N PHE A 194 0.36 12.53 6.18
CA PHE A 194 0.33 11.63 7.33
C PHE A 194 0.82 12.36 8.57
N SER A 195 0.10 12.23 9.67
CA SER A 195 0.56 12.66 10.99
C SER A 195 1.47 11.60 11.59
N VAL A 196 2.62 11.99 12.13
CA VAL A 196 3.61 11.07 12.72
C VAL A 196 3.75 11.35 14.21
N SER A 197 3.46 10.37 15.06
CA SER A 197 3.59 10.47 16.52
C SER A 197 4.33 9.24 17.08
N GLY A 198 5.58 9.45 17.53
CA GLY A 198 6.44 8.35 17.96
C GLY A 198 6.69 7.37 16.82
N GLU A 199 6.28 6.13 17.01
CA GLU A 199 6.36 5.07 15.98
C GLU A 199 5.14 4.99 15.07
N ARG A 200 4.11 5.76 15.36
CA ARG A 200 2.80 5.72 14.70
C ARG A 200 2.73 6.70 13.55
N CYS A 201 2.18 6.26 12.43
CA CYS A 201 1.78 7.09 11.32
C CYS A 201 0.26 6.99 11.17
N PHE A 202 -0.40 8.10 10.91
CA PHE A 202 -1.84 8.15 10.70
C PHE A 202 -2.18 8.94 9.43
N PRO A 203 -2.95 8.36 8.47
CA PRO A 203 -3.38 9.07 7.27
C PRO A 203 -4.36 10.18 7.65
N TYR A 204 -3.94 11.43 7.44
CA TYR A 204 -4.71 12.59 7.88
C TYR A 204 -5.55 13.20 6.77
N TYR A 205 -4.92 13.55 5.65
CA TYR A 205 -5.55 14.28 4.56
C TYR A 205 -4.98 13.87 3.22
N TYR A 206 -5.82 13.86 2.19
CA TYR A 206 -5.36 13.74 0.81
C TYR A 206 -5.97 14.82 -0.06
N LYS A 207 -5.28 15.14 -1.15
CA LYS A 207 -5.81 16.00 -2.22
C LYS A 207 -5.35 15.49 -3.56
N GLN A 208 -6.30 15.44 -4.51
CA GLN A 208 -6.01 15.07 -5.89
C GLN A 208 -5.72 16.30 -6.74
N PHE A 209 -4.80 16.13 -7.68
CA PHE A 209 -4.37 17.13 -8.64
C PHE A 209 -4.32 16.54 -10.04
N SER A 210 -4.30 17.40 -11.05
CA SER A 210 -4.01 16.95 -12.41
C SER A 210 -2.63 16.27 -12.47
N GLY A 211 -2.49 15.25 -13.31
CA GLY A 211 -1.28 14.43 -13.39
C GLY A 211 0.00 15.18 -13.82
N ASP A 212 -0.15 16.37 -14.37
CA ASP A 212 0.93 17.28 -14.77
C ASP A 212 1.34 18.27 -13.67
N VAL A 213 0.59 18.38 -12.56
CA VAL A 213 0.91 19.27 -11.45
C VAL A 213 2.08 18.71 -10.64
N PRO A 214 3.17 19.49 -10.47
CA PRO A 214 4.28 19.09 -9.61
C PRO A 214 3.88 18.97 -8.13
N ASP A 215 4.51 18.04 -7.40
CA ASP A 215 4.19 17.76 -6.00
C ASP A 215 4.34 18.99 -5.10
N ILE A 216 5.30 19.88 -5.39
CA ILE A 216 5.51 21.09 -4.61
C ILE A 216 4.34 22.10 -4.72
N THR A 217 3.80 22.30 -5.91
CA THR A 217 2.61 23.16 -6.11
C THR A 217 1.40 22.54 -5.42
N ALA A 218 1.30 21.23 -5.49
CA ALA A 218 0.26 20.46 -4.82
C ALA A 218 0.34 20.59 -3.29
N PHE A 219 1.54 20.60 -2.73
CA PHE A 219 1.80 20.74 -1.29
C PHE A 219 1.19 22.00 -0.68
N SER A 220 1.51 23.19 -1.20
CA SER A 220 0.97 24.46 -0.67
C SER A 220 -0.55 24.47 -0.67
N SER A 221 -1.14 24.03 -1.78
CA SER A 221 -2.60 23.95 -1.93
C SER A 221 -3.24 22.93 -0.97
N LEU A 222 -2.53 21.87 -0.59
CA LEU A 222 -3.01 20.90 0.39
C LEU A 222 -2.98 21.48 1.80
N ILE A 223 -1.88 22.14 2.18
CA ILE A 223 -1.73 22.79 3.51
C ILE A 223 -2.87 23.77 3.76
N ASP A 224 -3.13 24.65 2.78
CA ASP A 224 -4.20 25.65 2.88
C ASP A 224 -5.58 25.00 3.02
N GLU A 225 -5.85 23.99 2.20
CA GLU A 225 -7.14 23.31 2.20
C GLU A 225 -7.35 22.48 3.47
N ALA A 226 -6.33 21.77 3.95
CA ALA A 226 -6.39 20.98 5.17
C ALA A 226 -6.47 21.85 6.44
N ALA A 227 -6.27 23.16 6.30
CA ALA A 227 -6.28 24.13 7.41
C ALA A 227 -5.30 23.77 8.54
N ILE A 228 -4.14 23.24 8.19
CA ILE A 228 -3.09 22.86 9.13
C ILE A 228 -2.47 24.14 9.68
N LYS A 229 -2.81 24.49 10.92
CA LYS A 229 -2.37 25.76 11.58
C LYS A 229 -1.49 25.50 12.81
N LYS A 230 -0.90 24.35 12.93
CA LYS A 230 -0.12 24.01 14.12
C LYS A 230 1.21 24.77 14.09
N GLU A 231 1.43 25.67 15.06
CA GLU A 231 2.72 26.27 15.33
C GLU A 231 3.74 25.12 15.62
N ASP A 232 4.98 25.29 15.16
CA ASP A 232 6.06 24.30 15.31
C ASP A 232 5.88 22.97 14.54
N LEU A 233 4.99 22.90 13.54
CA LEU A 233 4.89 21.73 12.70
C LEU A 233 6.18 21.54 11.89
N THR A 234 6.76 20.33 11.94
CA THR A 234 7.90 19.92 11.14
C THR A 234 7.44 18.99 10.01
N ILE A 235 7.73 19.38 8.79
CA ILE A 235 7.37 18.66 7.57
C ILE A 235 8.51 17.71 7.19
N LEU A 236 8.18 16.46 6.96
CA LEU A 236 9.06 15.45 6.42
C LEU A 236 8.69 15.24 4.95
N ALA A 237 9.58 15.59 4.04
CA ALA A 237 9.30 15.49 2.60
C ALA A 237 10.39 14.73 1.85
N ASP A 238 10.11 14.37 0.59
CA ASP A 238 11.05 13.67 -0.28
C ASP A 238 12.11 14.65 -0.84
N LYS A 239 13.18 14.07 -1.38
CA LYS A 239 14.26 14.80 -2.09
C LYS A 239 13.76 15.63 -3.28
N GLY A 240 12.56 15.38 -3.78
CA GLY A 240 11.88 16.25 -4.75
C GLY A 240 11.64 17.67 -4.25
N PHE A 241 11.55 17.83 -2.92
CA PHE A 241 11.38 19.11 -2.26
C PHE A 241 12.71 19.85 -2.00
N SER A 242 13.86 19.29 -2.34
CA SER A 242 15.18 19.88 -2.08
C SER A 242 15.57 20.96 -3.08
N SER A 243 14.86 22.09 -3.08
CA SER A 243 15.24 23.31 -3.79
C SER A 243 15.10 24.53 -2.86
N GLU A 244 15.88 25.57 -3.09
CA GLU A 244 15.82 26.77 -2.26
C GLU A 244 14.42 27.42 -2.29
N ASP A 245 13.77 27.44 -3.45
CA ASP A 245 12.40 27.95 -3.58
C ASP A 245 11.41 27.18 -2.70
N ASN A 246 11.59 25.86 -2.60
CA ASN A 246 10.74 25.01 -1.76
C ASN A 246 11.01 25.20 -0.28
N PHE A 247 12.27 25.37 0.12
CA PHE A 247 12.62 25.68 1.50
C PHE A 247 12.03 27.03 1.90
N SER A 248 12.19 28.06 1.06
CA SER A 248 11.61 29.37 1.29
C SER A 248 10.08 29.31 1.43
N LEU A 249 9.42 28.57 0.57
CA LEU A 249 7.97 28.41 0.62
C LEU A 249 7.49 27.75 1.93
N ILE A 250 8.20 26.71 2.42
CA ILE A 250 7.88 26.08 3.70
C ILE A 250 8.12 27.05 4.86
N GLU A 251 9.21 27.80 4.82
CA GLU A 251 9.58 28.78 5.84
C GLU A 251 8.59 29.94 5.89
N GLU A 252 8.08 30.42 4.75
CA GLU A 252 7.04 31.47 4.66
C GLU A 252 5.73 31.06 5.35
N THR A 253 5.42 29.75 5.39
CA THR A 253 4.25 29.23 6.12
C THR A 253 4.48 29.11 7.63
N GLY A 254 5.71 29.39 8.12
CA GLY A 254 6.12 29.23 9.53
C GLY A 254 6.40 27.79 9.93
N PHE A 255 6.40 26.85 8.99
CA PHE A 255 6.68 25.44 9.26
C PHE A 255 8.18 25.16 9.30
N LYS A 256 8.54 24.14 10.06
CA LYS A 256 9.86 23.53 10.03
C LYS A 256 9.89 22.37 9.05
N TYR A 257 11.08 21.94 8.64
CA TYR A 257 11.22 20.81 7.70
C TYR A 257 12.41 19.91 8.04
N ILE A 258 12.34 18.66 7.55
CA ILE A 258 13.44 17.72 7.38
C ILE A 258 13.34 17.17 5.96
N VAL A 259 14.31 17.50 5.10
CA VAL A 259 14.30 17.14 3.68
C VAL A 259 15.66 16.57 3.27
N PRO A 260 15.70 15.44 2.57
CA PRO A 260 16.95 14.89 2.07
C PRO A 260 17.47 15.70 0.89
N LEU A 261 18.75 16.03 0.93
CA LEU A 261 19.44 16.67 -0.18
C LEU A 261 19.87 15.65 -1.22
N LYS A 262 19.91 16.09 -2.48
CA LYS A 262 20.53 15.30 -3.55
C LYS A 262 22.03 15.19 -3.29
N ARG A 263 22.62 14.02 -3.56
CA ARG A 263 24.08 13.81 -3.37
C ARG A 263 24.95 14.76 -4.21
N ASN A 264 24.43 15.23 -5.34
CA ASN A 264 25.08 16.21 -6.20
C ASN A 264 24.84 17.68 -5.81
N ALA A 265 24.02 17.92 -4.78
CA ALA A 265 23.86 19.25 -4.23
C ALA A 265 25.18 19.74 -3.58
N GLU A 266 25.47 21.03 -3.63
CA GLU A 266 26.70 21.63 -3.13
C GLU A 266 26.89 21.32 -1.64
N ASP A 267 25.88 21.56 -0.82
CA ASP A 267 25.89 21.24 0.62
C ASP A 267 26.20 19.77 0.92
N SER A 268 25.77 18.84 0.06
CA SER A 268 26.09 17.42 0.24
C SER A 268 27.54 17.13 -0.16
N LYS A 269 27.98 17.58 -1.32
CA LYS A 269 29.34 17.31 -1.86
C LYS A 269 30.45 17.84 -0.96
N GLU A 270 30.28 19.06 -0.46
CA GLU A 270 31.30 19.73 0.34
C GLU A 270 31.43 19.15 1.75
N ASN A 271 30.38 18.56 2.27
CA ASN A 271 30.30 18.20 3.68
C ASN A 271 30.34 16.69 3.96
N ILE A 272 30.17 15.82 2.93
CA ILE A 272 30.29 14.36 3.12
C ILE A 272 31.72 14.01 3.51
N PRO A 273 31.92 13.35 4.67
CA PRO A 273 33.24 12.92 5.12
C PRO A 273 33.90 11.93 4.17
N ALA A 274 35.17 12.12 3.89
CA ALA A 274 35.98 11.18 3.12
C ALA A 274 36.39 9.97 3.96
N LEU A 275 36.57 10.16 5.28
CA LEU A 275 36.99 9.13 6.23
C LEU A 275 35.96 8.98 7.36
N MET A 276 35.83 7.75 7.88
CA MET A 276 34.96 7.47 9.04
C MET A 276 35.34 8.28 10.30
N SER A 277 36.61 8.63 10.46
CA SER A 277 37.09 9.44 11.57
C SER A 277 36.65 10.91 11.55
N GLU A 278 36.10 11.37 10.45
CA GLU A 278 35.59 12.74 10.28
C GLU A 278 34.12 12.90 10.70
N TYR A 279 33.47 11.81 11.11
CA TYR A 279 32.14 11.87 11.72
C TYR A 279 32.27 12.26 13.20
N ASP A 280 31.39 13.16 13.65
CA ASP A 280 31.44 13.73 15.00
C ASP A 280 31.01 12.72 16.08
N ASN A 281 30.04 11.85 15.76
CA ASN A 281 29.46 10.89 16.69
C ASN A 281 28.77 9.72 15.97
N SER A 282 28.18 8.82 16.75
CA SER A 282 27.38 7.69 16.26
C SER A 282 26.25 7.37 17.21
N PHE A 283 25.22 6.71 16.68
CA PHE A 283 24.08 6.17 17.46
C PHE A 283 23.60 4.85 16.86
N THR A 284 22.77 4.13 17.60
CA THR A 284 22.19 2.86 17.15
C THR A 284 20.80 3.07 16.59
N TYR A 285 20.53 2.48 15.42
CA TYR A 285 19.21 2.40 14.79
C TYR A 285 18.96 0.98 14.29
N ASN A 286 17.88 0.32 14.74
CA ASN A 286 17.55 -1.06 14.36
C ASN A 286 18.77 -2.01 14.40
N SER A 287 19.47 -2.04 15.55
CA SER A 287 20.64 -2.87 15.82
C SER A 287 21.87 -2.61 14.92
N ARG A 288 21.93 -1.48 14.24
CA ARG A 288 23.08 -1.05 13.42
C ARG A 288 23.62 0.30 13.85
N ALA A 289 24.91 0.51 13.68
CA ALA A 289 25.56 1.79 13.96
C ALA A 289 25.34 2.75 12.78
N ILE A 290 24.92 3.97 13.10
CA ILE A 290 24.82 5.08 12.18
C ILE A 290 25.87 6.11 12.58
N LEU A 291 26.82 6.43 11.69
CA LEU A 291 27.74 7.54 11.91
C LEU A 291 27.06 8.84 11.55
N HIS A 292 27.37 9.90 12.27
CA HIS A 292 26.71 11.19 12.12
C HIS A 292 27.69 12.35 12.17
N LYS A 293 27.54 13.28 11.23
CA LYS A 293 28.19 14.60 11.22
C LYS A 293 27.14 15.67 11.08
N GLN A 294 27.33 16.79 11.76
CA GLN A 294 26.45 17.94 11.63
C GLN A 294 27.22 19.19 11.22
N VAL A 295 26.61 19.98 10.35
CA VAL A 295 27.18 21.26 9.88
C VAL A 295 26.13 22.33 10.06
N LYS A 296 26.43 23.36 10.87
CA LYS A 296 25.55 24.49 11.09
C LYS A 296 25.74 25.52 9.99
N LYS A 297 24.65 25.94 9.38
CA LYS A 297 24.56 27.04 8.42
C LYS A 297 23.68 28.15 9.00
N ASP A 298 23.58 29.27 8.31
CA ASP A 298 22.66 30.33 8.72
C ASP A 298 21.20 29.91 8.51
N GLY A 299 20.46 29.87 9.59
CA GLY A 299 19.04 29.48 9.61
C GLY A 299 18.74 27.97 9.53
N TYR A 300 19.70 27.09 9.22
CA TYR A 300 19.45 25.66 9.11
C TYR A 300 20.65 24.78 9.54
N MET A 301 20.42 23.49 9.66
CA MET A 301 21.41 22.47 9.98
C MET A 301 21.44 21.42 8.87
N ILE A 302 22.63 20.97 8.51
CA ILE A 302 22.87 19.82 7.65
C ILE A 302 23.31 18.65 8.53
N HIS A 303 22.63 17.54 8.42
CA HIS A 303 22.98 16.28 9.06
C HIS A 303 23.39 15.27 8.01
N ILE A 304 24.57 14.71 8.15
CA ILE A 304 25.13 13.69 7.26
C ILE A 304 25.24 12.40 8.04
N PHE A 305 24.63 11.36 7.52
CA PHE A 305 24.59 10.05 8.13
C PHE A 305 25.26 9.02 7.22
N GLN A 306 26.04 8.13 7.79
CA GLN A 306 26.55 6.94 7.10
C GLN A 306 25.85 5.70 7.68
N ASP A 307 25.12 5.01 6.83
CA ASP A 307 24.39 3.78 7.16
C ASP A 307 25.07 2.58 6.48
N SER A 308 25.53 1.63 7.29
CA SER A 308 26.25 0.45 6.80
C SER A 308 25.37 -0.49 5.96
N VAL A 309 24.07 -0.58 6.26
CA VAL A 309 23.12 -1.39 5.48
C VAL A 309 22.88 -0.74 4.11
N LEU A 310 22.62 0.57 4.09
CA LEU A 310 22.45 1.30 2.84
C LEU A 310 23.71 1.19 1.97
N LEU A 311 24.91 1.24 2.56
CA LEU A 311 26.15 1.04 1.82
C LEU A 311 26.23 -0.34 1.19
N ALA A 312 25.90 -1.39 1.95
CA ALA A 312 25.91 -2.77 1.45
C ALA A 312 24.88 -2.97 0.32
N ASP A 313 23.68 -2.42 0.45
CA ASP A 313 22.63 -2.50 -0.57
C ASP A 313 23.05 -1.78 -1.85
N GLU A 314 23.62 -0.58 -1.75
CA GLU A 314 24.11 0.18 -2.91
C GLU A 314 25.28 -0.51 -3.61
N LEU A 315 26.21 -1.10 -2.86
CA LEU A 315 27.29 -1.90 -3.44
C LEU A 315 26.76 -3.13 -4.19
N SER A 316 25.78 -3.81 -3.60
CA SER A 316 25.13 -4.97 -4.22
C SER A 316 24.42 -4.58 -5.52
N ASP A 317 23.68 -3.47 -5.52
CA ASP A 317 22.96 -2.97 -6.72
C ASP A 317 23.95 -2.58 -7.83
N ILE A 318 25.04 -1.91 -7.50
CA ILE A 318 26.10 -1.57 -8.46
C ILE A 318 26.73 -2.83 -9.07
N THR A 319 27.04 -3.83 -8.23
CA THR A 319 27.60 -5.09 -8.68
C THR A 319 26.66 -5.78 -9.67
N LEU A 320 25.36 -5.89 -9.33
CA LEU A 320 24.36 -6.49 -10.21
C LEU A 320 24.20 -5.73 -11.55
N ARG A 321 24.24 -4.39 -11.51
CA ARG A 321 24.17 -3.57 -12.74
C ARG A 321 25.41 -3.75 -13.60
N MET A 322 26.60 -3.81 -12.99
CA MET A 322 27.85 -4.07 -13.66
C MET A 322 27.83 -5.44 -14.36
N GLU A 323 27.45 -6.50 -13.62
CA GLU A 323 27.37 -7.85 -14.18
C GLU A 323 26.40 -7.92 -15.37
N LYS A 324 25.22 -7.31 -15.27
CA LYS A 324 24.24 -7.23 -16.35
C LYS A 324 24.81 -6.50 -17.58
N LYS A 325 25.55 -5.39 -17.35
CA LYS A 325 26.19 -4.62 -18.43
C LYS A 325 27.29 -5.42 -19.08
N ASN A 326 28.16 -6.05 -18.30
CA ASN A 326 29.25 -6.89 -18.78
C ASN A 326 28.73 -8.07 -19.60
N LYS A 327 27.69 -8.76 -19.12
CA LYS A 327 27.03 -9.83 -19.87
C LYS A 327 26.45 -9.33 -21.21
N THR A 328 25.93 -8.12 -21.22
CA THR A 328 25.42 -7.50 -22.49
C THR A 328 26.57 -7.22 -23.44
N ILE A 329 27.70 -6.71 -22.95
CA ILE A 329 28.93 -6.47 -23.72
C ILE A 329 29.46 -7.79 -24.31
N GLU A 330 29.60 -8.83 -23.49
CA GLU A 330 30.02 -10.17 -23.94
C GLU A 330 29.14 -10.71 -25.07
N LEU A 331 27.80 -10.65 -24.88
CA LEU A 331 26.85 -11.06 -25.91
C LEU A 331 26.95 -10.25 -27.23
N MET A 332 27.29 -8.95 -27.12
CA MET A 332 27.51 -8.11 -28.32
C MET A 332 28.79 -8.54 -29.05
N ILE A 333 29.86 -8.78 -28.32
CA ILE A 333 31.12 -9.26 -28.85
C ILE A 333 30.96 -10.62 -29.56
N GLU A 334 30.34 -11.60 -28.86
CA GLU A 334 30.07 -12.94 -29.41
C GLU A 334 29.21 -12.88 -30.68
N LYS A 335 28.17 -12.06 -30.69
CA LYS A 335 27.28 -11.88 -31.84
C LYS A 335 28.06 -11.30 -33.04
N GLU A 336 28.91 -10.31 -32.81
CA GLU A 336 29.66 -9.68 -33.87
C GLU A 336 30.77 -10.62 -34.41
N GLN A 337 31.50 -11.32 -33.53
CA GLN A 337 32.43 -12.36 -33.93
C GLN A 337 31.75 -13.48 -34.73
N GLY A 338 30.58 -13.93 -34.31
CA GLY A 338 29.77 -14.91 -35.04
C GLY A 338 29.28 -14.42 -36.39
N ARG A 339 29.09 -13.11 -36.59
CA ARG A 339 28.78 -12.49 -37.90
C ARG A 339 30.00 -12.47 -38.82
N ILE A 340 31.13 -12.07 -38.25
CA ILE A 340 32.43 -12.06 -38.96
C ILE A 340 32.76 -13.46 -39.45
N ALA A 341 32.69 -14.46 -38.59
CA ALA A 341 32.96 -15.86 -38.91
C ALA A 341 32.05 -16.42 -40.05
N LYS A 342 30.82 -15.90 -40.14
CA LYS A 342 29.84 -16.28 -41.18
C LYS A 342 29.91 -15.41 -42.45
N GLY A 343 30.94 -14.56 -42.60
CA GLY A 343 31.08 -13.66 -43.77
C GLY A 343 29.96 -12.62 -43.91
N LYS A 344 29.20 -12.31 -42.83
CA LYS A 344 28.12 -11.33 -42.88
C LYS A 344 28.66 -9.91 -42.64
N LYS A 345 27.95 -8.90 -43.16
CA LYS A 345 28.29 -7.49 -42.94
C LYS A 345 28.37 -7.20 -41.43
N ARG A 346 29.49 -6.58 -41.05
CA ARG A 346 29.70 -6.12 -39.66
C ARG A 346 28.72 -5.03 -39.28
N ARG A 347 28.35 -4.97 -38.03
CA ARG A 347 27.53 -3.90 -37.42
C ARG A 347 28.37 -2.92 -36.65
N LEU A 348 29.50 -3.38 -36.10
CA LEU A 348 30.45 -2.58 -35.35
C LEU A 348 31.75 -2.44 -36.12
N THR A 349 32.37 -1.29 -36.03
CA THR A 349 33.74 -1.04 -36.51
C THR A 349 34.76 -1.77 -35.65
N ASP A 350 36.02 -1.91 -36.13
CA ASP A 350 37.07 -2.51 -35.30
C ASP A 350 37.34 -1.67 -34.06
N GLU A 351 37.30 -0.35 -34.15
CA GLU A 351 37.44 0.59 -33.04
C GLU A 351 36.29 0.47 -32.01
N GLU A 352 35.05 0.35 -32.45
CA GLU A 352 33.90 0.13 -31.57
C GLU A 352 33.99 -1.21 -30.86
N LEU A 353 34.50 -2.26 -31.54
CA LEU A 353 34.65 -3.58 -30.95
C LEU A 353 35.77 -3.62 -29.91
N GLU A 354 36.89 -2.92 -30.17
CA GLU A 354 37.99 -2.77 -29.20
C GLU A 354 37.59 -1.95 -27.95
N ASN A 355 36.67 -1.01 -28.11
CA ASN A 355 36.13 -0.20 -27.03
C ASN A 355 35.09 -0.93 -26.16
N LEU A 356 34.53 -2.05 -26.62
CA LEU A 356 33.63 -2.90 -25.86
C LEU A 356 34.42 -3.75 -24.84
N LYS A 357 34.78 -3.15 -23.70
CA LYS A 357 35.50 -3.86 -22.62
C LYS A 357 34.57 -4.03 -21.41
N PRO A 358 34.65 -5.18 -20.72
CA PRO A 358 33.99 -5.35 -19.44
C PRO A 358 34.45 -4.28 -18.43
N ILE A 359 33.50 -3.72 -17.70
CA ILE A 359 33.74 -2.69 -16.68
C ILE A 359 34.21 -3.40 -15.42
N SER A 360 35.28 -2.91 -14.80
CA SER A 360 35.75 -3.42 -13.51
C SER A 360 34.96 -2.83 -12.33
N PHE A 361 34.88 -3.56 -11.23
CA PHE A 361 34.26 -3.07 -10.03
C PHE A 361 34.94 -1.80 -9.48
N LYS A 362 36.27 -1.72 -9.61
CA LYS A 362 37.04 -0.53 -9.24
C LYS A 362 36.59 0.71 -9.99
N GLU A 363 36.44 0.62 -11.34
CA GLU A 363 35.94 1.74 -12.15
C GLU A 363 34.53 2.17 -11.76
N CYS A 364 33.70 1.22 -11.31
CA CYS A 364 32.35 1.55 -10.81
C CYS A 364 32.36 2.32 -9.48
N LEU A 365 33.45 2.26 -8.71
CA LEU A 365 33.58 2.86 -7.39
C LEU A 365 34.38 4.18 -7.33
N GLU A 366 35.12 4.52 -8.41
CA GLU A 366 36.09 5.62 -8.41
C GLU A 366 35.53 6.99 -7.98
N ASP A 367 34.21 7.24 -8.08
CA ASP A 367 33.62 8.55 -7.70
C ASP A 367 32.51 8.43 -6.63
N LYS A 368 32.54 7.42 -5.76
CA LYS A 368 31.36 7.14 -4.91
C LYS A 368 31.64 7.21 -3.40
N ALA A 369 32.44 8.20 -2.96
CA ALA A 369 32.64 8.50 -1.53
C ALA A 369 31.31 8.76 -0.78
N SER A 370 30.24 9.13 -1.52
CA SER A 370 28.91 9.40 -0.96
C SER A 370 28.04 8.16 -0.78
N MET A 371 28.53 6.94 -1.14
CA MET A 371 27.75 5.72 -0.97
C MET A 371 27.45 5.42 0.48
N GLY A 372 26.25 4.92 0.73
CA GLY A 372 25.77 4.65 2.09
C GLY A 372 25.45 5.91 2.88
N THR A 373 25.55 7.13 2.27
CA THR A 373 25.28 8.38 2.97
C THR A 373 23.87 8.89 2.71
N ILE A 374 23.31 9.50 3.75
CA ILE A 374 22.06 10.27 3.69
C ILE A 374 22.38 11.68 4.22
N THR A 375 22.12 12.71 3.42
CA THR A 375 22.27 14.11 3.86
C THR A 375 20.88 14.71 4.04
N LEU A 376 20.57 15.21 5.24
CA LEU A 376 19.30 15.85 5.58
C LEU A 376 19.52 17.31 5.94
N ARG A 377 18.71 18.19 5.36
CA ARG A 377 18.64 19.61 5.75
C ARG A 377 17.42 19.85 6.62
N THR A 378 17.57 20.59 7.71
CA THR A 378 16.47 20.97 8.60
C THR A 378 16.66 22.39 9.15
N ASN A 379 15.57 23.16 9.23
CA ASN A 379 15.52 24.42 9.99
C ASN A 379 14.99 24.19 11.42
N ASN A 380 14.67 22.95 11.81
CA ASN A 380 14.34 22.63 13.19
C ASN A 380 15.61 22.40 14.03
N LEU A 381 16.20 23.48 14.52
CA LEU A 381 17.48 23.47 15.24
C LEU A 381 17.39 22.85 16.64
N SER A 382 16.19 22.51 17.14
CA SER A 382 15.99 21.87 18.44
C SER A 382 16.24 20.35 18.40
N LEU A 383 16.28 19.74 17.21
CA LEU A 383 16.46 18.31 17.04
C LEU A 383 17.93 17.92 16.96
N ASN A 384 18.31 16.84 17.65
CA ASN A 384 19.62 16.24 17.50
C ASN A 384 19.65 15.27 16.30
N GLY A 385 20.87 14.81 15.91
CA GLY A 385 21.03 13.98 14.73
C GLY A 385 20.25 12.66 14.78
N SER A 386 20.17 11.99 15.93
CA SER A 386 19.40 10.73 16.03
C SER A 386 17.90 10.96 15.89
N GLN A 387 17.37 12.07 16.42
CA GLN A 387 15.97 12.44 16.25
C GLN A 387 15.65 12.76 14.79
N VAL A 388 16.51 13.55 14.11
CA VAL A 388 16.35 13.88 12.69
C VAL A 388 16.36 12.61 11.84
N TYR A 389 17.29 11.68 12.10
CA TYR A 389 17.37 10.42 11.38
C TYR A 389 16.14 9.54 11.60
N ASN A 390 15.73 9.36 12.86
CA ASN A 390 14.56 8.55 13.22
C ASN A 390 13.28 9.09 12.58
N LEU A 391 13.07 10.41 12.65
CA LEU A 391 11.91 11.04 12.02
C LEU A 391 11.90 10.84 10.49
N TYR A 392 13.05 11.03 9.85
CA TYR A 392 13.15 10.81 8.41
C TYR A 392 12.87 9.35 8.03
N LYS A 393 13.36 8.39 8.83
CA LYS A 393 13.10 6.97 8.59
C LYS A 393 11.62 6.56 8.74
N ARG A 394 10.80 7.35 9.44
CA ARG A 394 9.35 7.12 9.47
C ARG A 394 8.69 7.26 8.09
N ARG A 395 9.30 8.03 7.19
CA ARG A 395 8.83 8.13 5.81
C ARG A 395 8.90 6.78 5.08
N GLU A 396 9.89 5.92 5.38
CA GLU A 396 9.99 4.58 4.78
C GLU A 396 8.75 3.72 5.08
N ALA A 397 8.19 3.83 6.28
CA ALA A 397 6.96 3.10 6.64
C ALA A 397 5.76 3.53 5.76
N ILE A 398 5.73 4.79 5.33
CA ILE A 398 4.68 5.30 4.42
C ILE A 398 4.89 4.80 2.99
N GLU A 399 6.13 4.71 2.53
CA GLU A 399 6.43 4.10 1.23
C GLU A 399 6.01 2.63 1.19
N ASP A 400 6.28 1.88 2.27
CA ASP A 400 5.87 0.48 2.39
C ASP A 400 4.35 0.33 2.51
N PHE A 401 3.69 1.30 3.14
CA PHE A 401 2.24 1.39 3.15
C PHE A 401 1.69 1.53 1.71
N PHE A 402 2.16 2.50 0.93
CA PHE A 402 1.69 2.65 -0.46
C PHE A 402 1.96 1.41 -1.30
N LYS A 403 3.12 0.76 -1.16
CA LYS A 403 3.41 -0.51 -1.85
C LYS A 403 2.42 -1.61 -1.47
N SER A 404 2.09 -1.72 -0.17
CA SER A 404 1.11 -2.67 0.33
C SER A 404 -0.30 -2.34 -0.18
N TYR A 405 -0.63 -1.05 -0.23
CA TYR A 405 -1.90 -0.53 -0.72
C TYR A 405 -2.09 -0.76 -2.21
N ASP A 406 -1.06 -0.52 -3.01
CA ASP A 406 -1.05 -0.81 -4.44
C ASP A 406 -1.34 -2.29 -4.70
N ASN A 407 -0.72 -3.17 -3.92
CA ASN A 407 -0.89 -4.62 -4.06
C ASN A 407 -2.24 -5.12 -3.53
N SER A 408 -2.74 -4.54 -2.44
CA SER A 408 -3.93 -5.04 -1.74
C SER A 408 -5.24 -4.41 -2.22
N LEU A 409 -5.23 -3.17 -2.68
CA LEU A 409 -6.43 -2.41 -3.06
C LEU A 409 -6.43 -1.92 -4.51
N ASP A 410 -5.49 -2.37 -5.35
CA ASP A 410 -5.29 -1.89 -6.73
C ASP A 410 -5.18 -0.34 -6.80
N PHE A 411 -4.51 0.28 -5.81
CA PHE A 411 -4.48 1.74 -5.66
C PHE A 411 -3.63 2.45 -6.71
N SER A 412 -2.76 1.75 -7.40
CA SER A 412 -1.90 2.29 -8.47
C SER A 412 -2.65 2.65 -9.75
N SER A 413 -3.91 2.20 -9.90
CA SER A 413 -4.71 2.45 -11.10
C SER A 413 -6.18 2.67 -10.79
N SER A 414 -6.79 3.65 -11.46
CA SER A 414 -8.21 3.97 -11.34
C SER A 414 -8.98 3.61 -12.60
N TYR A 415 -10.16 3.02 -12.41
CA TYR A 415 -11.12 2.70 -13.47
C TYR A 415 -12.29 3.69 -13.51
N MET A 416 -12.21 4.77 -12.74
CA MET A 416 -13.28 5.74 -12.62
C MET A 416 -13.37 6.60 -13.88
N ARG A 417 -14.60 6.96 -14.26
CA ARG A 417 -14.88 7.67 -15.52
C ARG A 417 -15.28 9.13 -15.35
N ASN A 418 -15.36 9.61 -14.12
CA ASN A 418 -15.69 10.99 -13.81
C ASN A 418 -15.12 11.39 -12.45
N ARG A 419 -14.92 12.70 -12.25
CA ARG A 419 -14.31 13.27 -11.04
C ARG A 419 -15.01 12.89 -9.74
N TYR A 420 -16.34 12.76 -9.77
CA TYR A 420 -17.09 12.44 -8.54
C TYR A 420 -16.89 10.97 -8.12
N SER A 421 -16.90 10.07 -9.09
CA SER A 421 -16.63 8.66 -8.79
C SER A 421 -15.18 8.45 -8.36
N GLU A 422 -14.23 9.20 -8.91
CA GLU A 422 -12.84 9.21 -8.50
C GLU A 422 -12.67 9.70 -7.06
N GLU A 423 -13.27 10.82 -6.71
CA GLU A 423 -13.26 11.36 -5.35
C GLU A 423 -13.83 10.37 -4.33
N ALA A 424 -14.96 9.73 -4.64
CA ALA A 424 -15.53 8.71 -3.78
C ALA A 424 -14.62 7.47 -3.65
N TRP A 425 -13.99 7.05 -4.75
CA TRP A 425 -13.03 5.93 -4.75
C TRP A 425 -11.81 6.24 -3.87
N LEU A 426 -11.27 7.44 -3.95
CA LEU A 426 -10.20 7.92 -3.08
C LEU A 426 -10.64 7.94 -1.62
N PHE A 427 -11.88 8.40 -1.35
CA PHE A 427 -12.42 8.41 0.00
C PHE A 427 -12.57 7.02 0.61
N PHE A 428 -13.04 6.03 -0.16
CA PHE A 428 -13.07 4.64 0.30
C PHE A 428 -11.69 4.10 0.62
N ASN A 429 -10.71 4.39 -0.21
CA ASN A 429 -9.33 3.99 0.04
C ASN A 429 -8.77 4.70 1.29
N HIS A 430 -9.07 5.97 1.49
CA HIS A 430 -8.69 6.70 2.69
C HIS A 430 -9.30 6.10 3.97
N LEU A 431 -10.58 5.75 3.96
CA LEU A 431 -11.22 5.07 5.08
C LEU A 431 -10.59 3.70 5.36
N SER A 432 -10.31 2.93 4.30
CA SER A 432 -9.60 1.65 4.45
C SER A 432 -8.20 1.85 5.02
N ALA A 433 -7.50 2.95 4.66
CA ALA A 433 -6.22 3.33 5.24
C ALA A 433 -6.34 3.62 6.74
N ILE A 434 -7.28 4.46 7.14
CA ILE A 434 -7.52 4.77 8.56
C ILE A 434 -7.75 3.50 9.35
N MET A 435 -8.60 2.60 8.87
CA MET A 435 -8.89 1.33 9.55
C MET A 435 -7.66 0.41 9.60
N ALA A 436 -6.85 0.36 8.53
CA ALA A 436 -5.64 -0.46 8.50
C ALA A 436 -4.57 0.05 9.48
N PHE A 437 -4.33 1.35 9.52
CA PHE A 437 -3.37 1.94 10.47
C PHE A 437 -3.82 1.79 11.92
N ASP A 438 -5.12 1.91 12.21
CA ASP A 438 -5.64 1.67 13.55
C ASP A 438 -5.40 0.22 14.03
N ILE A 439 -5.43 -0.76 13.12
CA ILE A 439 -5.08 -2.16 13.41
C ILE A 439 -3.58 -2.31 13.64
N LEU A 440 -2.75 -1.72 12.79
CA LEU A 440 -1.29 -1.80 12.92
C LEU A 440 -0.81 -1.17 14.23
N ASP A 441 -1.41 -0.07 14.65
CA ASP A 441 -1.13 0.60 15.93
C ASP A 441 -1.37 -0.29 17.17
N GLU A 442 -2.16 -1.36 17.06
CA GLU A 442 -2.42 -2.28 18.15
C GLU A 442 -1.48 -3.48 18.15
N ILE A 443 -0.93 -3.83 17.00
CA ILE A 443 -0.04 -4.99 16.84
C ILE A 443 1.39 -4.65 17.23
N TYR A 444 1.82 -3.40 17.05
CA TYR A 444 3.16 -2.88 17.31
C TYR A 444 3.16 -1.86 18.46
#